data_cba7d71e943fa6c3c24efc31d10056c8
#
_entry.id   cba7d71e943fa6c3c24efc31d10056c8
#
_cell.length_a   1.000
_cell.length_b   1.000
_cell.length_c   1.000
_cell.angle_alpha   90.00
_cell.angle_beta   90.00
_cell.angle_gamma   90.00
#
_symmetry.space_group_name_H-M   'P 1'
#
loop_
_entity.id
_entity.type
_entity.pdbx_description
1 polymer ?
#
loop_
_entity_poly.entity_id
_entity_poly.type
_entity_poly.pdbx_seq_one_letter_code
_entity_poly.pdbx_strand_id
1 'polypeptide(L)'
;MKCNISKKCGGCQFQGIPYKEQLKKKQKKEQSLLGAYGKVWPIIGMENPYYYRNKVHAVFDRDRKGNIISGIYEEGTHRVVPVENCLIEDEKSQEIIRTIRGMLKSFKIRTYDEDTGYGLLRHVLIRRGFSTGEIMVVLVTGSPIFPSKNNFVKALRKAHPEITTVVLNVNDRQTSMVLGEREKPIFGPGFIKDRLCGCMFRISPKSFYQVNPVQTEILYQTAIDYAGLTGKETVIDAYCGIGTIGLIAAKKAGKVIGVELNKDAVKDARINAKENKITNAAFYQGDAGRFMVEMAAKGEKADVVFMDPPRAGSDERFLSSVVKLSPKKVIYISCNPETLARDLKYLTKHHYKVEKIQPVDMFPFCDHCETVCELVRK
;
A
#
# COMPACT_ATOMS: atom_id res chain seq x y z
N MET A 1 -8.78 3.03 -24.02
CA MET A 1 -10.10 2.80 -23.36
C MET A 1 -10.51 4.08 -22.62
N LYS A 2 -11.82 4.38 -22.49
CA LYS A 2 -12.30 5.60 -21.82
C LYS A 2 -13.25 5.19 -20.68
N CYS A 3 -13.02 5.73 -19.48
CA CYS A 3 -13.89 5.50 -18.33
C CYS A 3 -15.06 6.49 -18.32
N ASN A 4 -16.28 5.99 -18.29
CA ASN A 4 -17.50 6.82 -18.36
C ASN A 4 -17.87 7.50 -17.05
N ILE A 5 -17.28 7.06 -15.93
CA ILE A 5 -17.60 7.56 -14.59
C ILE A 5 -16.47 8.41 -13.97
N SER A 6 -15.39 8.62 -14.70
CA SER A 6 -14.17 9.28 -14.17
C SER A 6 -14.43 10.64 -13.50
N LYS A 7 -15.36 11.44 -14.03
CA LYS A 7 -15.72 12.75 -13.46
C LYS A 7 -16.44 12.66 -12.11
N LYS A 8 -17.15 11.54 -11.83
CA LYS A 8 -17.87 11.32 -10.57
C LYS A 8 -17.03 10.52 -9.57
N CYS A 9 -16.21 9.60 -10.11
CA CYS A 9 -15.35 8.73 -9.33
C CYS A 9 -14.16 9.47 -8.70
N GLY A 10 -13.59 10.49 -9.36
CA GLY A 10 -12.43 11.24 -8.86
C GLY A 10 -11.11 10.46 -8.80
N GLY A 11 -11.12 9.14 -9.01
CA GLY A 11 -9.94 8.28 -8.81
C GLY A 11 -8.83 8.42 -9.87
N CYS A 12 -9.13 9.02 -11.04
CA CYS A 12 -8.20 9.11 -12.18
C CYS A 12 -8.18 10.52 -12.75
N GLN A 13 -7.22 11.35 -12.32
CA GLN A 13 -7.08 12.75 -12.74
C GLN A 13 -6.64 12.87 -14.21
N PHE A 14 -5.96 11.86 -14.74
CA PHE A 14 -5.42 11.85 -16.11
C PHE A 14 -6.25 11.00 -17.08
N GLN A 15 -7.51 10.71 -16.74
CA GLN A 15 -8.39 9.98 -17.63
C GLN A 15 -8.57 10.69 -18.97
N GLY A 16 -8.39 9.97 -20.09
CA GLY A 16 -8.45 10.52 -21.44
C GLY A 16 -7.14 11.11 -21.95
N ILE A 17 -6.11 11.22 -21.12
CA ILE A 17 -4.76 11.62 -21.53
C ILE A 17 -3.97 10.38 -21.94
N PRO A 18 -3.32 10.32 -23.12
CA PRO A 18 -2.44 9.22 -23.52
C PRO A 18 -1.35 8.97 -22.49
N TYR A 19 -1.03 7.72 -22.21
CA TYR A 19 -0.13 7.35 -21.11
C TYR A 19 1.26 8.03 -21.21
N LYS A 20 1.82 8.12 -22.41
CA LYS A 20 3.09 8.86 -22.64
C LYS A 20 3.01 10.32 -22.22
N GLU A 21 1.87 10.97 -22.43
CA GLU A 21 1.65 12.37 -22.01
C GLU A 21 1.45 12.50 -20.50
N GLN A 22 0.85 11.49 -19.86
CA GLN A 22 0.78 11.42 -18.38
C GLN A 22 2.19 11.38 -17.78
N LEU A 23 3.07 10.52 -18.32
CA LEU A 23 4.48 10.42 -17.87
C LEU A 23 5.23 11.75 -18.05
N LYS A 24 5.04 12.45 -19.18
CA LYS A 24 5.64 13.79 -19.38
C LYS A 24 5.17 14.81 -18.35
N LYS A 25 3.88 14.80 -18.01
CA LYS A 25 3.32 15.71 -16.99
C LYS A 25 3.91 15.43 -15.62
N LYS A 26 3.97 14.16 -15.21
CA LYS A 26 4.60 13.73 -13.97
C LYS A 26 6.08 14.09 -13.93
N GLN A 27 6.82 13.77 -14.98
CA GLN A 27 8.24 14.14 -15.11
C GLN A 27 8.46 15.64 -14.93
N LYS A 28 7.63 16.48 -15.57
CA LYS A 28 7.72 17.94 -15.44
C LYS A 28 7.46 18.41 -13.99
N LYS A 29 6.48 17.80 -13.31
CA LYS A 29 6.20 18.09 -11.89
C LYS A 29 7.39 17.73 -11.00
N GLU A 30 7.92 16.52 -11.14
CA GLU A 30 9.10 16.05 -10.39
C GLU A 30 10.32 16.95 -10.64
N GLN A 31 10.60 17.27 -11.91
CA GLN A 31 11.70 18.16 -12.29
C GLN A 31 11.57 19.56 -11.68
N SER A 32 10.36 20.12 -11.67
CA SER A 32 10.08 21.43 -11.09
C SER A 32 10.31 21.50 -9.58
N LEU A 33 9.96 20.43 -8.87
CA LEU A 33 10.04 20.38 -7.40
C LEU A 33 11.42 19.93 -6.90
N LEU A 34 12.02 18.98 -7.59
CA LEU A 34 13.22 18.28 -7.12
C LEU A 34 14.50 18.65 -7.88
N GLY A 35 14.39 19.31 -9.03
CA GLY A 35 15.53 19.65 -9.90
C GLY A 35 16.58 20.55 -9.24
N ALA A 36 16.21 21.32 -8.23
CA ALA A 36 17.14 22.14 -7.45
C ALA A 36 18.10 21.31 -6.58
N TYR A 37 17.75 20.05 -6.27
CA TYR A 37 18.57 19.15 -5.44
C TYR A 37 19.51 18.26 -6.25
N GLY A 38 19.23 18.05 -7.53
CA GLY A 38 20.04 17.22 -8.40
C GLY A 38 19.33 16.83 -9.69
N LYS A 39 19.98 15.98 -10.49
CA LYS A 39 19.40 15.46 -11.73
C LYS A 39 18.22 14.54 -11.41
N VAL A 40 17.03 14.90 -11.87
CA VAL A 40 15.86 14.02 -11.88
C VAL A 40 15.93 13.14 -13.12
N TRP A 41 16.08 11.83 -12.91
CA TRP A 41 16.16 10.86 -14.00
C TRP A 41 14.80 10.71 -14.70
N PRO A 42 14.78 10.20 -15.95
CA PRO A 42 13.51 9.94 -16.64
C PRO A 42 12.60 9.03 -15.81
N ILE A 43 11.32 9.38 -15.71
CA ILE A 43 10.33 8.58 -14.98
C ILE A 43 10.22 7.18 -15.56
N ILE A 44 10.26 6.17 -14.71
CA ILE A 44 10.03 4.79 -15.11
C ILE A 44 8.52 4.55 -15.17
N GLY A 45 8.00 4.41 -16.39
CA GLY A 45 6.60 4.11 -16.64
C GLY A 45 6.30 2.61 -16.59
N MET A 46 5.03 2.27 -16.68
CA MET A 46 4.53 0.90 -16.72
C MET A 46 4.32 0.46 -18.18
N GLU A 47 4.68 -0.76 -18.54
CA GLU A 47 4.44 -1.29 -19.88
C GLU A 47 2.94 -1.43 -20.17
N ASN A 48 2.20 -2.07 -19.29
CA ASN A 48 0.74 -2.14 -19.32
C ASN A 48 0.13 -1.37 -18.13
N PRO A 49 -0.39 -0.15 -18.34
CA PRO A 49 -0.88 0.72 -17.27
C PRO A 49 -2.31 0.38 -16.80
N TYR A 50 -2.87 -0.76 -17.22
CA TYR A 50 -4.23 -1.17 -16.90
C TYR A 50 -4.25 -2.30 -15.89
N TYR A 51 -5.35 -2.37 -15.10
CA TYR A 51 -5.70 -3.48 -14.19
C TYR A 51 -4.62 -3.83 -13.16
N TYR A 52 -3.79 -2.86 -12.80
CA TYR A 52 -2.63 -3.07 -11.94
C TYR A 52 -2.94 -3.12 -10.44
N ARG A 53 -4.11 -2.61 -10.01
CA ARG A 53 -4.43 -2.53 -8.58
C ARG A 53 -4.87 -3.87 -8.03
N ASN A 54 -3.99 -4.48 -7.23
CA ASN A 54 -4.22 -5.76 -6.56
C ASN A 54 -5.08 -5.67 -5.29
N LYS A 55 -5.44 -4.46 -4.87
CA LYS A 55 -6.35 -4.17 -3.76
C LYS A 55 -7.51 -3.35 -4.27
N VAL A 56 -8.68 -3.95 -4.25
CA VAL A 56 -9.93 -3.36 -4.72
C VAL A 56 -10.91 -3.22 -3.57
N HIS A 57 -11.58 -2.10 -3.50
CA HIS A 57 -12.56 -1.78 -2.46
C HIS A 57 -13.86 -1.32 -3.10
N ALA A 58 -14.97 -1.94 -2.74
CA ALA A 58 -16.30 -1.54 -3.18
C ALA A 58 -17.23 -1.29 -1.99
N VAL A 59 -17.97 -0.20 -2.08
CA VAL A 59 -19.12 0.12 -1.23
C VAL A 59 -20.35 -0.55 -1.81
N PHE A 60 -21.26 -1.02 -0.96
CA PHE A 60 -22.54 -1.62 -1.38
C PHE A 60 -23.69 -0.77 -0.91
N ASP A 61 -24.61 -0.44 -1.82
CA ASP A 61 -25.73 0.44 -1.57
C ASP A 61 -26.93 0.06 -2.48
N ARG A 62 -27.98 0.87 -2.44
CA ARG A 62 -29.15 0.76 -3.32
C ARG A 62 -29.32 2.04 -4.14
N ASP A 63 -29.68 1.86 -5.40
CA ASP A 63 -30.10 2.98 -6.22
C ASP A 63 -31.52 3.45 -5.83
N ARG A 64 -31.97 4.56 -6.43
CA ARG A 64 -33.33 5.12 -6.18
C ARG A 64 -34.48 4.16 -6.55
N LYS A 65 -34.21 3.13 -7.34
CA LYS A 65 -35.17 2.08 -7.73
C LYS A 65 -35.11 0.86 -6.80
N GLY A 66 -34.24 0.88 -5.78
CA GLY A 66 -34.03 -0.22 -4.85
C GLY A 66 -33.12 -1.33 -5.36
N ASN A 67 -32.49 -1.18 -6.53
CA ASN A 67 -31.54 -2.17 -7.03
C ASN A 67 -30.23 -2.08 -6.25
N ILE A 68 -29.63 -3.22 -5.96
CA ILE A 68 -28.34 -3.28 -5.29
C ILE A 68 -27.25 -2.84 -6.28
N ILE A 69 -26.47 -1.85 -5.85
CA ILE A 69 -25.31 -1.33 -6.58
C ILE A 69 -24.02 -1.56 -5.78
N SER A 70 -22.89 -1.57 -6.45
CA SER A 70 -21.57 -1.56 -5.83
C SER A 70 -20.65 -0.60 -6.57
N GLY A 71 -19.81 0.09 -5.83
CA GLY A 71 -18.92 1.09 -6.42
C GLY A 71 -18.10 1.84 -5.37
N ILE A 72 -17.93 3.11 -5.56
CA ILE A 72 -17.17 3.99 -4.66
C ILE A 72 -18.04 5.19 -4.27
N TYR A 73 -17.71 5.82 -3.16
CA TYR A 73 -18.33 7.10 -2.81
C TYR A 73 -17.88 8.20 -3.77
N GLU A 74 -18.84 9.03 -4.20
CA GLU A 74 -18.53 10.33 -4.79
C GLU A 74 -17.90 11.21 -3.72
N GLU A 75 -16.86 11.94 -4.09
CA GLU A 75 -16.06 12.74 -3.16
C GLU A 75 -16.92 13.67 -2.27
N GLY A 76 -16.68 13.62 -0.95
CA GLY A 76 -17.40 14.42 0.03
C GLY A 76 -18.87 14.01 0.28
N THR A 77 -19.31 12.84 -0.18
CA THR A 77 -20.68 12.36 -0.02
C THR A 77 -20.75 10.90 0.36
N HIS A 78 -21.93 10.42 0.81
CA HIS A 78 -22.25 8.98 0.94
C HIS A 78 -22.92 8.41 -0.32
N ARG A 79 -23.00 9.17 -1.41
CA ARG A 79 -23.61 8.68 -2.66
C ARG A 79 -22.65 7.74 -3.36
N VAL A 80 -23.10 6.51 -3.62
CA VAL A 80 -22.32 5.50 -4.35
C VAL A 80 -22.41 5.73 -5.85
N VAL A 81 -21.26 5.88 -6.49
CA VAL A 81 -21.10 5.85 -7.95
C VAL A 81 -20.91 4.41 -8.36
N PRO A 82 -21.86 3.80 -9.12
CA PRO A 82 -21.72 2.42 -9.54
C PRO A 82 -20.50 2.21 -10.43
N VAL A 83 -19.70 1.18 -10.13
CA VAL A 83 -18.54 0.76 -10.91
C VAL A 83 -18.80 -0.63 -11.46
N GLU A 84 -18.89 -0.73 -12.79
CA GLU A 84 -19.03 -2.03 -13.48
C GLU A 84 -17.69 -2.52 -14.03
N ASN A 85 -16.89 -1.62 -14.61
CA ASN A 85 -15.57 -1.90 -15.14
C ASN A 85 -14.63 -0.74 -14.82
N CYS A 86 -13.68 -0.98 -13.96
CA CYS A 86 -12.62 -0.03 -13.64
C CYS A 86 -11.36 -0.40 -14.43
N LEU A 87 -10.75 0.57 -15.11
CA LEU A 87 -9.58 0.32 -15.96
C LEU A 87 -8.28 0.10 -15.18
N ILE A 88 -8.26 0.41 -13.89
CA ILE A 88 -7.06 0.27 -13.06
C ILE A 88 -7.17 -0.85 -12.01
N GLU A 89 -8.37 -1.28 -11.66
CA GLU A 89 -8.59 -2.36 -10.69
C GLU A 89 -8.45 -3.73 -11.32
N ASP A 90 -7.89 -4.70 -10.59
CA ASP A 90 -7.78 -6.09 -11.01
C ASP A 90 -9.13 -6.64 -11.48
N GLU A 91 -9.15 -7.22 -12.69
CA GLU A 91 -10.38 -7.69 -13.36
C GLU A 91 -11.08 -8.79 -12.56
N LYS A 92 -10.29 -9.72 -11.96
CA LYS A 92 -10.85 -10.81 -11.16
C LYS A 92 -11.50 -10.31 -9.89
N SER A 93 -10.92 -9.31 -9.27
CA SER A 93 -11.50 -8.65 -8.09
C SER A 93 -12.83 -7.99 -8.43
N GLN A 94 -12.94 -7.34 -9.57
CA GLN A 94 -14.20 -6.75 -10.06
C GLN A 94 -15.26 -7.82 -10.33
N GLU A 95 -14.88 -8.95 -10.92
CA GLU A 95 -15.78 -10.09 -11.16
C GLU A 95 -16.34 -10.65 -9.85
N ILE A 96 -15.52 -10.84 -8.84
CA ILE A 96 -15.93 -11.31 -7.51
C ILE A 96 -16.90 -10.31 -6.85
N ILE A 97 -16.64 -9.00 -6.95
CA ILE A 97 -17.55 -7.96 -6.42
C ILE A 97 -18.92 -8.05 -7.09
N ARG A 98 -18.97 -8.21 -8.43
CA ARG A 98 -20.25 -8.39 -9.17
C ARG A 98 -20.99 -9.65 -8.72
N THR A 99 -20.28 -10.76 -8.52
CA THR A 99 -20.86 -12.02 -8.01
C THR A 99 -21.44 -11.81 -6.61
N ILE A 100 -20.71 -11.20 -5.68
CA ILE A 100 -21.21 -10.89 -4.34
C ILE A 100 -22.46 -10.03 -4.42
N ARG A 101 -22.47 -8.97 -5.25
CA ARG A 101 -23.63 -8.12 -5.46
C ARG A 101 -24.85 -8.91 -5.91
N GLY A 102 -24.69 -9.83 -6.87
CA GLY A 102 -25.76 -10.70 -7.36
C GLY A 102 -26.31 -11.67 -6.30
N MET A 103 -25.46 -12.10 -5.35
CA MET A 103 -25.84 -13.03 -4.29
C MET A 103 -26.66 -12.38 -3.17
N LEU A 104 -26.54 -11.08 -2.93
CA LEU A 104 -27.12 -10.43 -1.74
C LEU A 104 -28.63 -10.64 -1.62
N LYS A 105 -29.37 -10.57 -2.73
CA LYS A 105 -30.82 -10.75 -2.73
C LYS A 105 -31.23 -12.17 -2.32
N SER A 106 -30.59 -13.20 -2.87
CA SER A 106 -30.90 -14.61 -2.60
C SER A 106 -30.55 -15.03 -1.17
N PHE A 107 -29.51 -14.42 -0.58
CA PHE A 107 -29.10 -14.65 0.80
C PHE A 107 -29.79 -13.71 1.79
N LYS A 108 -30.71 -12.84 1.36
CA LYS A 108 -31.42 -11.85 2.17
C LYS A 108 -30.49 -10.92 2.95
N ILE A 109 -29.34 -10.59 2.38
CA ILE A 109 -28.36 -9.68 2.95
C ILE A 109 -28.70 -8.26 2.47
N ARG A 110 -28.95 -7.35 3.43
CA ARG A 110 -29.20 -5.93 3.16
C ARG A 110 -27.87 -5.18 3.08
N THR A 111 -27.77 -4.25 2.12
CA THR A 111 -26.71 -3.26 2.11
C THR A 111 -26.86 -2.33 3.32
N TYR A 112 -25.71 -1.89 3.86
CA TYR A 112 -25.71 -0.95 4.98
C TYR A 112 -25.92 0.47 4.46
N ASP A 113 -26.74 1.22 5.16
CA ASP A 113 -27.03 2.62 4.91
C ASP A 113 -26.30 3.44 5.98
N GLU A 114 -25.34 4.27 5.55
CA GLU A 114 -24.49 5.05 6.46
C GLU A 114 -25.25 6.16 7.19
N ASP A 115 -26.35 6.66 6.62
CA ASP A 115 -27.14 7.74 7.20
C ASP A 115 -28.08 7.24 8.28
N THR A 116 -28.65 6.04 8.09
CA THR A 116 -29.62 5.45 9.03
C THR A 116 -29.01 4.41 9.96
N GLY A 117 -27.84 3.87 9.64
CA GLY A 117 -27.21 2.77 10.37
C GLY A 117 -27.87 1.40 10.16
N TYR A 118 -28.82 1.31 9.23
CA TYR A 118 -29.51 0.05 8.93
C TYR A 118 -28.83 -0.77 7.83
N GLY A 119 -28.91 -2.07 7.99
CA GLY A 119 -28.35 -3.03 7.03
C GLY A 119 -27.17 -3.80 7.58
N LEU A 120 -26.50 -4.56 6.73
CA LEU A 120 -25.44 -5.45 7.14
C LEU A 120 -24.13 -5.20 6.38
N LEU A 121 -24.16 -5.40 5.04
CA LEU A 121 -22.94 -5.31 4.23
C LEU A 121 -22.62 -3.86 3.86
N ARG A 122 -21.51 -3.36 4.37
CA ARG A 122 -20.99 -2.00 4.10
C ARG A 122 -20.07 -2.01 2.89
N HIS A 123 -19.00 -2.80 3.01
CA HIS A 123 -17.94 -2.82 2.00
C HIS A 123 -17.50 -4.25 1.71
N VAL A 124 -16.93 -4.43 0.54
CA VAL A 124 -16.12 -5.61 0.21
C VAL A 124 -14.72 -5.13 -0.17
N LEU A 125 -13.72 -5.64 0.51
CA LEU A 125 -12.32 -5.44 0.16
C LEU A 125 -11.77 -6.74 -0.41
N ILE A 126 -11.16 -6.67 -1.58
CA ILE A 126 -10.47 -7.81 -2.19
C ILE A 126 -8.99 -7.50 -2.30
N ARG A 127 -8.17 -8.46 -1.93
CA ARG A 127 -6.72 -8.44 -2.15
C ARG A 127 -6.34 -9.66 -2.97
N ARG A 128 -5.53 -9.46 -3.98
CA ARG A 128 -4.97 -10.53 -4.80
C ARG A 128 -3.46 -10.54 -4.69
N GLY A 129 -2.89 -11.72 -4.40
CA GLY A 129 -1.47 -11.98 -4.58
C GLY A 129 -1.19 -12.06 -6.07
N PHE A 130 -0.40 -11.13 -6.59
CA PHE A 130 -0.12 -11.03 -8.03
C PHE A 130 0.68 -12.22 -8.54
N SER A 131 1.70 -12.63 -7.78
CA SER A 131 2.59 -13.74 -8.13
C SER A 131 1.99 -15.12 -7.79
N THR A 132 1.20 -15.19 -6.71
CA THR A 132 0.64 -16.47 -6.22
C THR A 132 -0.74 -16.78 -6.75
N GLY A 133 -1.48 -15.75 -7.19
CA GLY A 133 -2.89 -15.86 -7.56
C GLY A 133 -3.85 -16.02 -6.36
N GLU A 134 -3.36 -16.04 -5.13
CA GLU A 134 -4.19 -16.14 -3.93
C GLU A 134 -5.13 -14.94 -3.78
N ILE A 135 -6.38 -15.19 -3.40
CA ILE A 135 -7.39 -14.12 -3.25
C ILE A 135 -7.97 -14.13 -1.84
N MET A 136 -7.95 -12.97 -1.22
CA MET A 136 -8.64 -12.69 0.03
C MET A 136 -9.85 -11.80 -0.22
N VAL A 137 -11.02 -12.23 0.27
CA VAL A 137 -12.25 -11.45 0.30
C VAL A 137 -12.54 -11.05 1.74
N VAL A 138 -12.63 -9.74 2.00
CA VAL A 138 -13.02 -9.20 3.31
C VAL A 138 -14.42 -8.62 3.19
N LEU A 139 -15.37 -9.23 3.89
CA LEU A 139 -16.75 -8.75 4.00
C LEU A 139 -16.82 -7.81 5.21
N VAL A 140 -17.02 -6.52 4.97
CA VAL A 140 -17.13 -5.52 6.04
C VAL A 140 -18.60 -5.31 6.36
N THR A 141 -18.97 -5.56 7.61
CA THR A 141 -20.36 -5.57 8.06
C THR A 141 -20.58 -4.67 9.26
N GLY A 142 -21.78 -4.10 9.38
CA GLY A 142 -22.21 -3.32 10.56
C GLY A 142 -22.53 -4.20 11.79
N SER A 143 -22.52 -5.54 11.65
CA SER A 143 -22.84 -6.49 12.73
C SER A 143 -21.98 -7.76 12.58
N PRO A 144 -21.66 -8.44 13.70
CA PRO A 144 -20.91 -9.71 13.64
C PRO A 144 -21.77 -10.89 13.17
N ILE A 145 -23.09 -10.72 13.07
CA ILE A 145 -24.02 -11.77 12.65
C ILE A 145 -24.20 -11.71 11.14
N PHE A 146 -23.63 -12.69 10.42
CA PHE A 146 -23.79 -12.82 8.98
C PHE A 146 -24.74 -14.00 8.65
N PRO A 147 -25.95 -13.74 8.11
CA PRO A 147 -26.94 -14.79 7.83
C PRO A 147 -26.39 -15.83 6.84
N SER A 148 -26.70 -17.10 7.11
CA SER A 148 -26.32 -18.22 6.23
C SER A 148 -24.84 -18.21 5.79
N LYS A 149 -23.96 -17.75 6.66
CA LYS A 149 -22.53 -17.52 6.41
C LYS A 149 -21.85 -18.66 5.64
N ASN A 150 -22.05 -19.90 6.10
CA ASN A 150 -21.39 -21.07 5.49
C ASN A 150 -21.89 -21.33 4.07
N ASN A 151 -23.21 -21.19 3.83
CA ASN A 151 -23.80 -21.36 2.50
C ASN A 151 -23.38 -20.23 1.56
N PHE A 152 -23.29 -18.98 2.07
CA PHE A 152 -22.78 -17.85 1.30
C PHE A 152 -21.36 -18.08 0.82
N VAL A 153 -20.46 -18.45 1.73
CA VAL A 153 -19.06 -18.78 1.40
C VAL A 153 -18.97 -19.94 0.43
N LYS A 154 -19.77 -21.01 0.63
CA LYS A 154 -19.80 -22.16 -0.28
C LYS A 154 -20.24 -21.75 -1.69
N ALA A 155 -21.29 -20.93 -1.82
CA ALA A 155 -21.77 -20.44 -3.11
C ALA A 155 -20.76 -19.51 -3.80
N LEU A 156 -20.16 -18.59 -3.05
CA LEU A 156 -19.13 -17.70 -3.55
C LEU A 156 -17.92 -18.48 -4.08
N ARG A 157 -17.43 -19.47 -3.33
CA ARG A 157 -16.31 -20.32 -3.74
C ARG A 157 -16.65 -21.30 -4.87
N LYS A 158 -17.92 -21.65 -5.03
CA LYS A 158 -18.35 -22.44 -6.20
C LYS A 158 -18.20 -21.60 -7.48
N ALA A 159 -18.48 -20.30 -7.43
CA ALA A 159 -18.28 -19.38 -8.54
C ALA A 159 -16.81 -18.97 -8.75
N HIS A 160 -16.06 -18.88 -7.65
CA HIS A 160 -14.66 -18.42 -7.62
C HIS A 160 -13.81 -19.35 -6.74
N PRO A 161 -13.40 -20.53 -7.26
CA PRO A 161 -12.66 -21.53 -6.50
C PRO A 161 -11.26 -21.06 -6.08
N GLU A 162 -10.71 -20.07 -6.76
CA GLU A 162 -9.42 -19.43 -6.47
C GLU A 162 -9.40 -18.58 -5.18
N ILE A 163 -10.57 -18.32 -4.56
CA ILE A 163 -10.61 -17.60 -3.28
C ILE A 163 -9.95 -18.46 -2.19
N THR A 164 -8.83 -17.99 -1.70
CA THR A 164 -8.00 -18.64 -0.67
C THR A 164 -8.58 -18.44 0.71
N THR A 165 -9.13 -17.26 0.99
CA THR A 165 -9.67 -16.92 2.31
C THR A 165 -10.80 -15.90 2.23
N VAL A 166 -11.76 -16.03 3.17
CA VAL A 166 -12.83 -15.04 3.38
C VAL A 166 -12.81 -14.61 4.84
N VAL A 167 -12.74 -13.32 5.07
CA VAL A 167 -12.70 -12.70 6.40
C VAL A 167 -13.97 -11.88 6.60
N LEU A 168 -14.60 -12.04 7.75
CA LEU A 168 -15.63 -11.14 8.24
C LEU A 168 -14.96 -10.07 9.09
N ASN A 169 -15.08 -8.82 8.68
CA ASN A 169 -14.63 -7.65 9.44
C ASN A 169 -15.85 -6.88 9.92
N VAL A 170 -15.88 -6.57 11.21
CA VAL A 170 -17.02 -5.83 11.82
C VAL A 170 -16.62 -4.39 12.01
N ASN A 171 -17.30 -3.50 11.30
CA ASN A 171 -17.21 -2.06 11.47
C ASN A 171 -18.59 -1.50 11.79
N ASP A 172 -18.90 -1.42 13.07
CA ASP A 172 -20.16 -0.95 13.64
C ASP A 172 -20.11 0.54 14.06
N ARG A 173 -19.04 1.25 13.68
CA ARG A 173 -18.82 2.68 13.99
C ARG A 173 -19.20 3.57 12.82
N GLN A 174 -19.67 4.78 13.11
CA GLN A 174 -19.74 5.87 12.13
C GLN A 174 -18.32 6.44 11.94
N THR A 175 -17.66 6.03 10.88
CA THR A 175 -16.26 6.39 10.60
C THR A 175 -15.97 6.27 9.12
N SER A 176 -15.06 7.10 8.62
CA SER A 176 -14.51 6.99 7.26
C SER A 176 -13.56 5.80 7.07
N MET A 177 -13.16 5.12 8.16
CA MET A 177 -12.33 3.92 8.09
C MET A 177 -13.14 2.75 7.55
N VAL A 178 -12.62 2.11 6.49
CA VAL A 178 -13.29 0.96 5.86
C VAL A 178 -13.34 -0.25 6.79
N LEU A 179 -12.18 -0.61 7.39
CA LEU A 179 -12.05 -1.78 8.26
C LEU A 179 -12.26 -1.41 9.72
N GLY A 180 -13.12 -2.17 10.39
CA GLY A 180 -13.27 -2.13 11.83
C GLY A 180 -12.16 -2.89 12.57
N GLU A 181 -12.21 -2.86 13.90
CA GLU A 181 -11.17 -3.49 14.73
C GLU A 181 -11.30 -5.00 14.81
N ARG A 182 -12.55 -5.50 14.83
CA ARG A 182 -12.83 -6.93 14.98
C ARG A 182 -12.86 -7.63 13.64
N GLU A 183 -12.08 -8.69 13.50
CA GLU A 183 -12.09 -9.53 12.30
C GLU A 183 -11.98 -11.00 12.64
N LYS A 184 -12.61 -11.83 11.81
CA LYS A 184 -12.60 -13.29 11.97
C LYS A 184 -12.56 -13.96 10.60
N PRO A 185 -11.62 -14.86 10.33
CA PRO A 185 -11.70 -15.74 9.17
C PRO A 185 -12.97 -16.60 9.26
N ILE A 186 -13.75 -16.60 8.20
CA ILE A 186 -14.93 -17.46 8.04
C ILE A 186 -14.69 -18.56 7.01
N PHE A 187 -13.58 -18.47 6.30
CA PHE A 187 -13.01 -19.50 5.44
C PHE A 187 -11.51 -19.23 5.24
N GLY A 188 -10.71 -20.30 5.20
CA GLY A 188 -9.26 -20.23 4.97
C GLY A 188 -8.48 -19.63 6.14
N PRO A 189 -7.20 -19.28 5.91
CA PRO A 189 -6.28 -18.90 6.99
C PRO A 189 -6.44 -17.46 7.50
N GLY A 190 -7.24 -16.60 6.84
CA GLY A 190 -7.40 -15.18 7.19
C GLY A 190 -6.31 -14.26 6.62
N PHE A 191 -5.46 -14.76 5.74
CA PHE A 191 -4.43 -14.01 5.04
C PHE A 191 -4.18 -14.64 3.68
N ILE A 192 -3.49 -13.91 2.82
CA ILE A 192 -2.90 -14.41 1.57
C ILE A 192 -1.39 -14.22 1.59
N LYS A 193 -0.73 -14.89 0.66
CA LYS A 193 0.71 -14.70 0.40
C LYS A 193 0.93 -14.11 -0.98
N ASP A 194 1.98 -13.33 -1.11
CA ASP A 194 2.45 -12.85 -2.40
C ASP A 194 3.98 -12.79 -2.43
N ARG A 195 4.57 -12.87 -3.63
CA ARG A 195 6.02 -12.79 -3.82
C ARG A 195 6.36 -11.42 -4.39
N LEU A 196 7.35 -10.75 -3.79
CA LEU A 196 7.86 -9.46 -4.23
C LEU A 196 9.38 -9.44 -4.09
N CYS A 197 10.12 -9.08 -5.16
CA CYS A 197 11.59 -9.09 -5.20
C CYS A 197 12.20 -10.40 -4.66
N GLY A 198 11.53 -11.53 -4.95
CA GLY A 198 11.96 -12.86 -4.52
C GLY A 198 11.79 -13.16 -3.02
N CYS A 199 11.10 -12.32 -2.24
CA CYS A 199 10.64 -12.61 -0.89
C CYS A 199 9.15 -12.95 -0.87
N MET A 200 8.76 -13.88 -0.01
CA MET A 200 7.36 -14.21 0.25
C MET A 200 6.82 -13.34 1.38
N PHE A 201 5.66 -12.74 1.18
CA PHE A 201 5.01 -11.90 2.18
C PHE A 201 3.62 -12.43 2.52
N ARG A 202 3.36 -12.56 3.80
CA ARG A 202 2.01 -12.74 4.35
C ARG A 202 1.33 -11.39 4.40
N ILE A 203 0.11 -11.32 3.86
CA ILE A 203 -0.70 -10.10 3.75
C ILE A 203 -2.01 -10.34 4.48
N SER A 204 -2.20 -9.66 5.61
CA SER A 204 -3.43 -9.69 6.42
C SER A 204 -4.41 -8.62 5.92
N PRO A 205 -5.70 -8.60 6.32
CA PRO A 205 -6.68 -7.60 5.86
C PRO A 205 -6.22 -6.16 6.07
N LYS A 206 -5.61 -5.86 7.21
CA LYS A 206 -5.16 -4.51 7.62
C LYS A 206 -3.73 -4.18 7.22
N SER A 207 -2.93 -5.16 6.76
CA SER A 207 -1.53 -4.90 6.39
C SER A 207 -1.44 -3.89 5.25
N PHE A 208 -0.52 -2.94 5.38
CA PHE A 208 -0.12 -2.15 4.22
C PHE A 208 0.70 -3.04 3.27
N TYR A 209 0.35 -3.03 2.02
CA TYR A 209 1.08 -3.67 0.92
C TYR A 209 0.78 -2.89 -0.34
N GLN A 210 1.79 -2.59 -1.13
CA GLN A 210 1.68 -1.76 -2.33
C GLN A 210 0.68 -2.33 -3.33
N VAL A 211 -0.09 -1.44 -3.95
CA VAL A 211 -1.23 -1.85 -4.80
C VAL A 211 -0.87 -2.15 -6.25
N ASN A 212 0.35 -1.82 -6.68
CA ASN A 212 0.87 -2.08 -8.02
C ASN A 212 2.13 -2.96 -7.93
N PRO A 213 2.01 -4.28 -7.93
CA PRO A 213 3.14 -5.18 -7.68
C PRO A 213 4.28 -5.02 -8.69
N VAL A 214 3.95 -4.81 -9.97
CA VAL A 214 4.94 -4.66 -11.06
C VAL A 214 5.84 -3.44 -10.81
N GLN A 215 5.23 -2.29 -10.56
CA GLN A 215 6.00 -1.07 -10.30
C GLN A 215 6.65 -1.07 -8.91
N THR A 216 6.09 -1.81 -7.96
CA THR A 216 6.70 -1.96 -6.63
C THR A 216 8.02 -2.71 -6.69
N GLU A 217 8.13 -3.76 -7.53
CA GLU A 217 9.41 -4.44 -7.74
C GLU A 217 10.47 -3.49 -8.29
N ILE A 218 10.11 -2.65 -9.27
CA ILE A 218 11.00 -1.64 -9.84
C ILE A 218 11.40 -0.60 -8.79
N LEU A 219 10.43 -0.09 -8.03
CA LEU A 219 10.65 0.90 -6.98
C LEU A 219 11.62 0.38 -5.90
N TYR A 220 11.36 -0.81 -5.39
CA TYR A 220 12.17 -1.39 -4.32
C TYR A 220 13.53 -1.87 -4.84
N GLN A 221 13.61 -2.43 -6.05
CA GLN A 221 14.90 -2.78 -6.64
C GLN A 221 15.77 -1.53 -6.84
N THR A 222 15.17 -0.42 -7.32
CA THR A 222 15.86 0.87 -7.44
C THR A 222 16.40 1.35 -6.08
N ALA A 223 15.59 1.26 -5.04
CA ALA A 223 16.00 1.65 -3.69
C ALA A 223 17.16 0.78 -3.16
N ILE A 224 17.11 -0.54 -3.37
CA ILE A 224 18.16 -1.48 -2.97
C ILE A 224 19.44 -1.24 -3.76
N ASP A 225 19.36 -0.96 -5.06
CA ASP A 225 20.52 -0.69 -5.89
C ASP A 225 21.20 0.64 -5.50
N TYR A 226 20.41 1.65 -5.13
CA TYR A 226 20.94 2.92 -4.61
C TYR A 226 21.62 2.76 -3.25
N ALA A 227 21.12 1.86 -2.41
CA ALA A 227 21.76 1.56 -1.13
C ALA A 227 23.17 0.99 -1.32
N GLY A 228 23.43 0.24 -2.39
CA GLY A 228 24.76 -0.30 -2.71
C GLY A 228 25.27 -1.27 -1.66
N LEU A 229 24.41 -2.18 -1.19
CA LEU A 229 24.72 -3.12 -0.10
C LEU A 229 25.71 -4.20 -0.54
N THR A 230 26.72 -4.49 0.29
CA THR A 230 27.83 -5.43 0.03
C THR A 230 27.87 -6.63 0.98
N GLY A 231 26.90 -6.77 1.88
CA GLY A 231 26.84 -7.83 2.88
C GLY A 231 27.43 -7.46 4.25
N LYS A 232 27.91 -6.23 4.41
CA LYS A 232 28.56 -5.77 5.67
C LYS A 232 27.74 -4.71 6.40
N GLU A 233 26.83 -4.05 5.72
CA GLU A 233 26.13 -2.87 6.21
C GLU A 233 25.12 -3.22 7.30
N THR A 234 25.02 -2.34 8.30
CA THR A 234 23.88 -2.25 9.20
C THR A 234 22.87 -1.30 8.61
N VAL A 235 21.69 -1.81 8.34
CA VAL A 235 20.59 -1.11 7.68
C VAL A 235 19.44 -0.89 8.67
N ILE A 236 18.87 0.33 8.69
CA ILE A 236 17.61 0.62 9.35
C ILE A 236 16.52 0.76 8.27
N ASP A 237 15.42 0.04 8.44
CA ASP A 237 14.16 0.21 7.71
C ASP A 237 13.18 0.93 8.63
N ALA A 238 13.13 2.25 8.49
CA ALA A 238 12.22 3.11 9.23
C ALA A 238 10.85 3.12 8.52
N TYR A 239 9.77 3.00 9.28
CA TYR A 239 8.40 2.76 8.77
C TYR A 239 8.27 1.40 8.08
N CYS A 240 8.87 0.34 8.64
CA CYS A 240 9.08 -0.92 7.93
C CYS A 240 7.79 -1.69 7.59
N GLY A 241 6.64 -1.35 8.16
CA GLY A 241 5.38 -2.05 7.93
C GLY A 241 5.52 -3.55 8.22
N ILE A 242 5.14 -4.39 7.25
CA ILE A 242 5.28 -5.85 7.33
C ILE A 242 6.69 -6.34 6.93
N GLY A 243 7.68 -5.42 6.87
CA GLY A 243 9.08 -5.70 6.62
C GLY A 243 9.44 -5.81 5.13
N THR A 244 8.68 -5.22 4.23
CA THR A 244 8.89 -5.41 2.78
C THR A 244 10.29 -4.96 2.33
N ILE A 245 10.68 -3.72 2.59
CA ILE A 245 11.98 -3.19 2.17
C ILE A 245 13.11 -3.85 2.95
N GLY A 246 12.96 -3.96 4.28
CA GLY A 246 13.98 -4.53 5.14
C GLY A 246 14.32 -5.99 4.82
N LEU A 247 13.33 -6.82 4.51
CA LEU A 247 13.57 -8.23 4.15
C LEU A 247 14.21 -8.38 2.76
N ILE A 248 13.85 -7.51 1.82
CA ILE A 248 14.52 -7.49 0.51
C ILE A 248 15.98 -7.05 0.69
N ALA A 249 16.23 -6.00 1.49
CA ALA A 249 17.57 -5.51 1.81
C ALA A 249 18.41 -6.56 2.55
N ALA A 250 17.82 -7.36 3.42
CA ALA A 250 18.51 -8.38 4.24
C ALA A 250 19.23 -9.44 3.39
N LYS A 251 18.82 -9.65 2.14
CA LYS A 251 19.52 -10.56 1.22
C LYS A 251 20.91 -10.04 0.80
N LYS A 252 21.15 -8.73 0.94
CA LYS A 252 22.40 -8.07 0.52
C LYS A 252 23.06 -7.30 1.66
N ALA A 253 22.45 -7.20 2.84
CA ALA A 253 22.96 -6.48 4.02
C ALA A 253 23.58 -7.43 5.04
N GLY A 254 24.48 -6.93 5.88
CA GLY A 254 25.00 -7.67 7.03
C GLY A 254 23.97 -7.81 8.14
N LYS A 255 23.25 -6.73 8.46
CA LYS A 255 22.23 -6.68 9.50
C LYS A 255 21.12 -5.70 9.10
N VAL A 256 19.85 -6.06 9.37
CA VAL A 256 18.72 -5.17 9.17
C VAL A 256 17.94 -4.99 10.48
N ILE A 257 17.55 -3.76 10.75
CA ILE A 257 16.72 -3.38 11.89
C ILE A 257 15.49 -2.65 11.34
N GLY A 258 14.32 -3.29 11.42
CA GLY A 258 13.05 -2.67 11.05
C GLY A 258 12.35 -2.08 12.26
N VAL A 259 11.80 -0.87 12.13
CA VAL A 259 11.06 -0.18 13.19
C VAL A 259 9.70 0.27 12.67
N GLU A 260 8.62 -0.04 13.40
CA GLU A 260 7.24 0.22 13.01
C GLU A 260 6.38 0.46 14.26
N LEU A 261 5.49 1.44 14.18
CA LEU A 261 4.55 1.76 15.28
C LEU A 261 3.47 0.69 15.45
N ASN A 262 2.99 0.13 14.36
CA ASN A 262 1.90 -0.83 14.35
C ASN A 262 2.37 -2.22 14.81
N LYS A 263 1.89 -2.66 15.97
CA LYS A 263 2.21 -3.96 16.57
C LYS A 263 1.91 -5.15 15.65
N ASP A 264 0.78 -5.09 14.94
CA ASP A 264 0.35 -6.20 14.06
C ASP A 264 1.24 -6.28 12.81
N ALA A 265 1.65 -5.14 12.26
CA ALA A 265 2.60 -5.09 11.17
C ALA A 265 3.97 -5.66 11.58
N VAL A 266 4.48 -5.31 12.78
CA VAL A 266 5.73 -5.91 13.33
C VAL A 266 5.61 -7.42 13.50
N LYS A 267 4.45 -7.90 13.95
CA LYS A 267 4.19 -9.34 14.05
C LYS A 267 4.26 -10.03 12.69
N ASP A 268 3.61 -9.44 11.67
CA ASP A 268 3.67 -9.96 10.30
C ASP A 268 5.10 -9.88 9.74
N ALA A 269 5.87 -8.80 10.01
CA ALA A 269 7.27 -8.68 9.60
C ALA A 269 8.15 -9.82 10.15
N ARG A 270 7.98 -10.18 11.43
CA ARG A 270 8.70 -11.30 12.06
C ARG A 270 8.30 -12.65 11.46
N ILE A 271 7.02 -12.84 11.13
CA ILE A 271 6.55 -14.05 10.44
C ILE A 271 7.16 -14.11 9.04
N ASN A 272 7.17 -13.01 8.31
CA ASN A 272 7.73 -12.89 6.97
C ASN A 272 9.25 -13.17 6.98
N ALA A 273 10.00 -12.69 7.98
CA ALA A 273 11.41 -13.03 8.15
C ALA A 273 11.62 -14.55 8.28
N LYS A 274 10.84 -15.18 9.15
CA LYS A 274 10.91 -16.64 9.37
C LYS A 274 10.55 -17.43 8.11
N GLU A 275 9.49 -17.07 7.41
CA GLU A 275 9.06 -17.73 6.17
C GLU A 275 10.11 -17.62 5.06
N ASN A 276 10.83 -16.52 4.99
CA ASN A 276 11.92 -16.30 4.04
C ASN A 276 13.28 -16.84 4.53
N LYS A 277 13.35 -17.47 5.71
CA LYS A 277 14.59 -17.97 6.33
C LYS A 277 15.65 -16.87 6.51
N ILE A 278 15.21 -15.62 6.72
CA ILE A 278 16.07 -14.46 6.95
C ILE A 278 16.35 -14.37 8.44
N THR A 279 17.63 -14.50 8.82
CA THR A 279 18.09 -14.53 10.22
C THR A 279 18.83 -13.26 10.64
N ASN A 280 19.23 -12.42 9.68
CA ASN A 280 19.96 -11.18 9.90
C ASN A 280 19.04 -9.92 9.96
N ALA A 281 17.72 -10.11 10.05
CA ALA A 281 16.75 -9.03 10.21
C ALA A 281 16.00 -9.14 11.54
N ALA A 282 15.90 -8.03 12.28
CA ALA A 282 15.14 -7.91 13.52
C ALA A 282 14.12 -6.77 13.42
N PHE A 283 12.90 -6.99 13.94
CA PHE A 283 11.80 -6.01 13.84
C PHE A 283 11.31 -5.61 15.23
N TYR A 284 11.21 -4.30 15.46
CA TYR A 284 10.86 -3.68 16.73
C TYR A 284 9.62 -2.80 16.59
N GLN A 285 8.74 -2.89 17.58
CA GLN A 285 7.62 -1.95 17.71
C GLN A 285 8.13 -0.67 18.38
N GLY A 286 7.93 0.47 17.73
CA GLY A 286 8.30 1.76 18.29
C GLY A 286 8.29 2.89 17.27
N ASP A 287 8.58 4.09 17.77
CA ASP A 287 8.83 5.27 16.95
C ASP A 287 10.26 5.21 16.39
N ALA A 288 10.39 5.23 15.07
CA ALA A 288 11.69 5.07 14.40
C ALA A 288 12.65 6.23 14.71
N GLY A 289 12.13 7.45 14.85
CA GLY A 289 12.98 8.61 15.22
C GLY A 289 13.56 8.47 16.62
N ARG A 290 12.73 8.09 17.58
CA ARG A 290 13.19 7.83 18.96
C ARG A 290 14.18 6.68 19.01
N PHE A 291 13.93 5.61 18.29
CA PHE A 291 14.81 4.45 18.20
C PHE A 291 16.21 4.85 17.69
N MET A 292 16.29 5.65 16.61
CA MET A 292 17.56 6.12 16.07
C MET A 292 18.32 7.04 17.04
N VAL A 293 17.62 7.88 17.80
CA VAL A 293 18.25 8.72 18.85
C VAL A 293 18.85 7.86 19.96
N GLU A 294 18.14 6.82 20.39
CA GLU A 294 18.62 5.89 21.43
C GLU A 294 19.83 5.08 20.95
N MET A 295 19.83 4.64 19.68
CA MET A 295 21.01 4.00 19.07
C MET A 295 22.22 4.92 19.08
N ALA A 296 22.05 6.15 18.60
CA ALA A 296 23.15 7.15 18.57
C ALA A 296 23.70 7.44 19.97
N ALA A 297 22.83 7.56 20.98
CA ALA A 297 23.22 7.77 22.38
C ALA A 297 24.06 6.60 22.95
N LYS A 298 23.83 5.38 22.47
CA LYS A 298 24.61 4.19 22.83
C LYS A 298 25.90 4.03 22.02
N GLY A 299 26.18 4.94 21.09
CA GLY A 299 27.31 4.84 20.16
C GLY A 299 27.13 3.79 19.06
N GLU A 300 25.90 3.25 18.90
CA GLU A 300 25.57 2.33 17.82
C GLU A 300 25.46 3.11 16.50
N LYS A 301 25.82 2.47 15.38
CA LYS A 301 25.85 3.08 14.05
C LYS A 301 24.98 2.30 13.08
N ALA A 302 24.44 3.01 12.08
CA ALA A 302 23.87 2.44 10.89
C ALA A 302 24.58 2.98 9.66
N ASP A 303 24.78 2.13 8.65
CA ASP A 303 25.40 2.54 7.38
C ASP A 303 24.34 3.13 6.43
N VAL A 304 23.16 2.54 6.40
CA VAL A 304 22.06 2.93 5.51
C VAL A 304 20.76 3.03 6.30
N VAL A 305 19.98 4.08 6.04
CA VAL A 305 18.60 4.22 6.50
C VAL A 305 17.68 4.25 5.29
N PHE A 306 16.77 3.30 5.18
CA PHE A 306 15.59 3.39 4.33
C PHE A 306 14.49 4.11 5.07
N MET A 307 13.81 5.03 4.40
CA MET A 307 12.63 5.71 4.91
C MET A 307 11.55 5.81 3.83
N ASP A 308 10.35 5.32 4.16
CA ASP A 308 9.15 5.35 3.32
C ASP A 308 8.00 5.95 4.14
N PRO A 309 8.04 7.28 4.41
CA PRO A 309 7.07 7.93 5.27
C PRO A 309 5.70 8.07 4.58
N PRO A 310 4.63 8.37 5.35
CA PRO A 310 3.31 8.67 4.79
C PRO A 310 3.33 9.95 3.93
N ARG A 311 2.22 10.24 3.23
CA ARG A 311 2.06 11.42 2.33
C ARG A 311 2.44 12.76 2.94
N ALA A 312 2.35 12.91 4.24
CA ALA A 312 2.77 14.13 4.95
C ALA A 312 4.30 14.33 4.98
N GLY A 313 5.06 13.33 4.51
CA GLY A 313 6.51 13.29 4.65
C GLY A 313 6.94 13.00 6.09
N SER A 314 8.19 13.26 6.40
CA SER A 314 8.72 13.14 7.75
C SER A 314 8.67 14.49 8.48
N ASP A 315 8.46 14.44 9.78
CA ASP A 315 8.57 15.63 10.61
C ASP A 315 10.05 15.96 10.91
N GLU A 316 10.28 17.19 11.37
CA GLU A 316 11.63 17.67 11.67
C GLU A 316 12.30 16.87 12.79
N ARG A 317 11.52 16.35 13.75
CA ARG A 317 12.01 15.50 14.84
C ARG A 317 12.60 14.20 14.29
N PHE A 318 11.90 13.55 13.36
CA PHE A 318 12.39 12.34 12.69
C PHE A 318 13.65 12.66 11.85
N LEU A 319 13.61 13.71 11.02
CA LEU A 319 14.78 14.11 10.21
C LEU A 319 16.02 14.44 11.08
N SER A 320 15.81 15.13 12.22
CA SER A 320 16.85 15.37 13.20
C SER A 320 17.44 14.08 13.77
N SER A 321 16.63 13.05 13.98
CA SER A 321 17.12 11.75 14.46
C SER A 321 18.00 11.03 13.44
N VAL A 322 17.67 11.14 12.15
CA VAL A 322 18.53 10.65 11.04
C VAL A 322 19.87 11.37 11.04
N VAL A 323 19.85 12.69 11.17
CA VAL A 323 21.09 13.50 11.25
C VAL A 323 21.94 13.11 12.45
N LYS A 324 21.35 12.89 13.62
CA LYS A 324 22.05 12.45 14.84
C LYS A 324 22.69 11.08 14.71
N LEU A 325 21.97 10.13 14.13
CA LEU A 325 22.49 8.78 13.87
C LEU A 325 23.61 8.81 12.82
N SER A 326 23.56 9.78 11.92
CA SER A 326 24.58 10.03 10.90
C SER A 326 24.89 8.86 9.98
N PRO A 327 23.91 8.16 9.39
CA PRO A 327 24.20 7.09 8.43
C PRO A 327 24.97 7.61 7.21
N LYS A 328 25.78 6.75 6.59
CA LYS A 328 26.51 7.09 5.36
C LYS A 328 25.56 7.40 4.21
N LYS A 329 24.43 6.69 4.15
CA LYS A 329 23.41 6.87 3.13
C LYS A 329 22.01 6.91 3.73
N VAL A 330 21.14 7.71 3.10
CA VAL A 330 19.69 7.68 3.31
C VAL A 330 19.02 7.38 1.97
N ILE A 331 18.20 6.36 1.92
CA ILE A 331 17.36 6.02 0.78
C ILE A 331 15.95 6.44 1.12
N TYR A 332 15.48 7.50 0.49
CA TYR A 332 14.16 8.08 0.72
C TYR A 332 13.22 7.65 -0.40
N ILE A 333 12.16 6.94 -0.08
CA ILE A 333 11.05 6.61 -0.97
C ILE A 333 9.89 7.53 -0.60
N SER A 334 9.31 8.22 -1.57
CA SER A 334 8.26 9.21 -1.31
C SER A 334 7.14 9.14 -2.32
N CYS A 335 5.91 9.14 -1.83
CA CYS A 335 4.69 9.22 -2.64
C CYS A 335 4.21 10.68 -2.88
N ASN A 336 4.95 11.68 -2.37
CA ASN A 336 4.60 13.09 -2.51
C ASN A 336 5.85 13.96 -2.72
N PRO A 337 6.10 14.45 -3.95
CA PRO A 337 7.30 15.21 -4.27
C PRO A 337 7.38 16.58 -3.56
N GLU A 338 6.25 17.14 -3.13
CA GLU A 338 6.22 18.43 -2.42
C GLU A 338 6.80 18.28 -1.00
N THR A 339 6.35 17.24 -0.28
CA THR A 339 6.90 16.93 1.05
C THR A 339 8.32 16.40 0.96
N LEU A 340 8.64 15.63 -0.08
CA LEU A 340 10.02 15.21 -0.36
C LEU A 340 10.94 16.43 -0.53
N ALA A 341 10.57 17.42 -1.36
CA ALA A 341 11.37 18.65 -1.54
C ALA A 341 11.61 19.38 -0.22
N ARG A 342 10.60 19.47 0.65
CA ARG A 342 10.72 20.04 2.00
C ARG A 342 11.75 19.27 2.84
N ASP A 343 11.67 17.96 2.86
CA ASP A 343 12.51 17.10 3.69
C ASP A 343 13.96 17.06 3.15
N LEU A 344 14.13 17.05 1.83
CA LEU A 344 15.45 17.19 1.18
C LEU A 344 16.12 18.52 1.53
N LYS A 345 15.35 19.62 1.61
CA LYS A 345 15.87 20.91 2.04
C LYS A 345 16.46 20.85 3.46
N TYR A 346 15.81 20.11 4.36
CA TYR A 346 16.31 19.91 5.71
C TYR A 346 17.60 19.08 5.69
N LEU A 347 17.58 17.90 5.09
CA LEU A 347 18.72 16.99 5.08
C LEU A 347 19.95 17.58 4.38
N THR A 348 19.76 18.32 3.28
CA THR A 348 20.87 18.95 2.56
C THR A 348 21.54 20.08 3.34
N LYS A 349 20.82 20.75 4.24
CA LYS A 349 21.39 21.71 5.20
C LYS A 349 22.17 21.03 6.32
N HIS A 350 21.94 19.73 6.57
CA HIS A 350 22.54 18.96 7.65
C HIS A 350 23.49 17.87 7.14
N HIS A 351 24.43 18.26 6.26
CA HIS A 351 25.54 17.43 5.79
C HIS A 351 25.20 16.27 4.86
N TYR A 352 24.01 16.25 4.23
CA TYR A 352 23.69 15.30 3.18
C TYR A 352 23.71 15.96 1.80
N LYS A 353 24.03 15.18 0.78
CA LYS A 353 23.94 15.56 -0.64
C LYS A 353 23.03 14.57 -1.35
N VAL A 354 22.14 15.05 -2.18
CA VAL A 354 21.34 14.20 -3.08
C VAL A 354 22.21 13.78 -4.26
N GLU A 355 22.36 12.49 -4.47
CA GLU A 355 23.12 11.91 -5.58
C GLU A 355 22.22 11.46 -6.73
N LYS A 356 21.06 10.84 -6.41
CA LYS A 356 20.15 10.32 -7.41
C LYS A 356 18.70 10.61 -7.05
N ILE A 357 17.90 10.90 -8.06
CA ILE A 357 16.46 11.10 -7.94
C ILE A 357 15.79 10.33 -9.08
N GLN A 358 15.05 9.27 -8.76
CA GLN A 358 14.39 8.41 -9.72
C GLN A 358 12.89 8.35 -9.48
N PRO A 359 12.07 9.03 -10.31
CA PRO A 359 10.62 8.88 -10.28
C PRO A 359 10.18 7.54 -10.87
N VAL A 360 9.14 6.93 -10.29
CA VAL A 360 8.52 5.68 -10.74
C VAL A 360 7.00 5.88 -10.76
N ASP A 361 6.36 5.60 -11.89
CA ASP A 361 4.91 5.72 -12.01
C ASP A 361 4.18 4.52 -11.39
N MET A 362 3.98 4.58 -10.09
CA MET A 362 3.21 3.58 -9.34
C MET A 362 1.71 3.61 -9.62
N PHE A 363 1.19 4.76 -10.09
CA PHE A 363 -0.25 5.01 -10.19
C PHE A 363 -0.63 5.58 -11.57
N PRO A 364 -0.53 4.77 -12.65
CA PRO A 364 -1.07 5.17 -13.95
C PRO A 364 -2.49 5.75 -13.84
N PHE A 365 -2.78 6.78 -14.65
CA PHE A 365 -4.03 7.57 -14.67
C PHE A 365 -4.29 8.49 -13.46
N CYS A 366 -3.52 8.37 -12.36
CA CYS A 366 -3.54 9.32 -11.25
C CYS A 366 -2.39 10.32 -11.40
N ASP A 367 -2.46 11.44 -10.69
CA ASP A 367 -1.41 12.49 -10.71
C ASP A 367 -0.24 12.22 -9.73
N HIS A 368 -0.35 11.14 -8.95
CA HIS A 368 0.68 10.72 -8.00
C HIS A 368 1.85 10.02 -8.70
N CYS A 369 3.03 10.23 -8.14
CA CYS A 369 4.27 9.56 -8.51
C CYS A 369 5.01 9.14 -7.25
N GLU A 370 5.69 8.00 -7.29
CA GLU A 370 6.66 7.61 -6.27
C GLU A 370 8.06 8.03 -6.73
N THR A 371 8.90 8.46 -5.81
CA THR A 371 10.26 8.88 -6.13
C THR A 371 11.26 8.33 -5.14
N VAL A 372 12.31 7.68 -5.64
CA VAL A 372 13.44 7.18 -4.86
C VAL A 372 14.58 8.19 -4.93
N CYS A 373 15.04 8.65 -3.75
CA CYS A 373 16.20 9.51 -3.63
C CYS A 373 17.34 8.81 -2.89
N GLU A 374 18.55 8.86 -3.43
CA GLU A 374 19.78 8.54 -2.72
C GLU A 374 20.40 9.82 -2.16
N LEU A 375 20.56 9.86 -0.85
CA LEU A 375 21.32 10.90 -0.17
C LEU A 375 22.59 10.28 0.44
N VAL A 376 23.71 10.95 0.26
CA VAL A 376 25.00 10.54 0.79
C VAL A 376 25.50 11.62 1.76
N ARG A 377 26.07 11.20 2.87
CA ARG A 377 26.66 12.10 3.85
C ARG A 377 27.94 12.73 3.26
N LYS A 378 28.07 14.06 3.40
CA LYS A 378 29.25 14.82 3.01
C LYS A 378 30.42 14.58 3.96
#